data_9e66f995f91a5f8064a5083612e81118
#
_entry.id   9e66f995f91a5f8064a5083612e81118
#
_cell.length_a   1.000
_cell.length_b   1.000
_cell.length_c   1.000
_cell.angle_alpha   90.00
_cell.angle_beta   90.00
_cell.angle_gamma   90.00
#
_symmetry.space_group_name_H-M   'P 1'
#
loop_
_entity.id
_entity.type
_entity.pdbx_description
1 polymer ?
#
loop_
_entity_poly.entity_id
_entity_poly.type
_entity_poly.pdbx_seq_one_letter_code
_entity_poly.pdbx_strand_id
1 'polypeptide(L)'
;MLFVLFIYAVAVFGIVLSTKNSITHAAAEGARSALSVSDLPAATLDARRITQATTTVGNSLTGTLGSHYHPSDVTASIAGCDSPADTHKCITVTIVYPWQSDPIVPLAPGMGLATPNTIRTTAVVRLN
;
A
#
# COMPACT_ATOMS: atom_id res chain seq x y z
N MET A 1 0.80 -36.82 -2.08
CA MET A 1 1.42 -35.82 -1.18
C MET A 1 2.05 -34.67 -1.97
N LEU A 2 3.03 -34.90 -2.85
CA LEU A 2 3.69 -33.86 -3.66
C LEU A 2 2.72 -33.03 -4.49
N PHE A 3 1.73 -33.63 -5.12
CA PHE A 3 0.75 -32.96 -5.96
C PHE A 3 -0.13 -31.98 -5.16
N VAL A 4 -0.53 -32.36 -3.94
CA VAL A 4 -1.33 -31.48 -3.07
C VAL A 4 -0.50 -30.26 -2.62
N LEU A 5 0.76 -30.47 -2.26
CA LEU A 5 1.68 -29.37 -1.92
C LEU A 5 1.89 -28.43 -3.10
N PHE A 6 1.99 -28.95 -4.31
CA PHE A 6 2.14 -28.13 -5.51
C PHE A 6 0.91 -27.25 -5.76
N ILE A 7 -0.30 -27.83 -5.68
CA ILE A 7 -1.56 -27.06 -5.84
C ILE A 7 -1.65 -25.98 -4.77
N TYR A 8 -1.32 -26.33 -3.52
CA TYR A 8 -1.33 -25.36 -2.41
C TYR A 8 -0.35 -24.22 -2.64
N ALA A 9 0.87 -24.52 -3.10
CA ALA A 9 1.88 -23.52 -3.41
C ALA A 9 1.41 -22.54 -4.51
N VAL A 10 0.79 -23.06 -5.58
CA VAL A 10 0.22 -22.22 -6.65
C VAL A 10 -0.90 -21.32 -6.12
N ALA A 11 -1.77 -21.85 -5.27
CA ALA A 11 -2.86 -21.08 -4.68
C ALA A 11 -2.33 -19.95 -3.80
N VAL A 12 -1.37 -20.23 -2.90
CA VAL A 12 -0.75 -19.20 -2.04
C VAL A 12 -0.04 -18.13 -2.87
N PHE A 13 0.68 -18.53 -3.91
CA PHE A 13 1.35 -17.58 -4.81
C PHE A 13 0.34 -16.67 -5.53
N GLY A 14 -0.79 -17.22 -5.98
CA GLY A 14 -1.89 -16.45 -6.55
C GLY A 14 -2.47 -15.41 -5.58
N ILE A 15 -2.63 -15.78 -4.30
CA ILE A 15 -3.11 -14.86 -3.26
C ILE A 15 -2.09 -13.74 -3.00
N VAL A 16 -0.79 -14.06 -2.94
CA VAL A 16 0.28 -13.05 -2.78
C VAL A 16 0.24 -12.03 -3.93
N LEU A 17 0.13 -12.49 -5.16
CA LEU A 17 0.04 -11.61 -6.33
C LEU A 17 -1.24 -10.76 -6.32
N SER A 18 -2.37 -11.35 -5.96
CA SER A 18 -3.65 -10.65 -5.84
C SER A 18 -3.57 -9.56 -4.77
N THR A 19 -3.02 -9.88 -3.60
CA THR A 19 -2.81 -8.92 -2.51
C THR A 19 -1.88 -7.77 -2.95
N LYS A 20 -0.77 -8.09 -3.62
CA LYS A 20 0.14 -7.07 -4.15
C LYS A 20 -0.57 -6.13 -5.14
N ASN A 21 -1.39 -6.68 -6.02
CA ASN A 21 -2.16 -5.89 -6.98
C ASN A 21 -3.15 -4.95 -6.26
N SER A 22 -3.90 -5.46 -5.29
CA SER A 22 -4.85 -4.66 -4.49
C SER A 22 -4.15 -3.54 -3.73
N ILE A 23 -3.01 -3.82 -3.10
CA ILE A 23 -2.20 -2.82 -2.39
C ILE A 23 -1.67 -1.75 -3.36
N THR A 24 -1.26 -2.14 -4.56
CA THR A 24 -0.80 -1.20 -5.59
C THR A 24 -1.93 -0.27 -6.06
N HIS A 25 -3.11 -0.81 -6.29
CA HIS A 25 -4.29 -0.01 -6.63
C HIS A 25 -4.67 0.95 -5.50
N ALA A 26 -4.69 0.49 -4.26
CA ALA A 26 -5.00 1.33 -3.10
C ALA A 26 -4.00 2.49 -2.96
N ALA A 27 -2.70 2.24 -3.14
CA ALA A 27 -1.67 3.28 -3.08
C ALA A 27 -1.87 4.33 -4.18
N ALA A 28 -2.15 3.91 -5.41
CA ALA A 28 -2.38 4.81 -6.54
C ALA A 28 -3.66 5.65 -6.34
N GLU A 29 -4.73 5.03 -5.86
CA GLU A 29 -6.00 5.70 -5.58
C GLU A 29 -5.85 6.71 -4.43
N GLY A 30 -5.16 6.33 -3.36
CA GLY A 30 -4.84 7.22 -2.26
C GLY A 30 -4.03 8.44 -2.70
N ALA A 31 -2.97 8.24 -3.48
CA ALA A 31 -2.16 9.33 -4.01
C ALA A 31 -2.98 10.28 -4.92
N ARG A 32 -3.88 9.74 -5.75
CA ARG A 32 -4.78 10.55 -6.59
C ARG A 32 -5.84 11.29 -5.79
N SER A 33 -6.37 10.71 -4.71
CA SER A 33 -7.37 11.37 -3.87
C SER A 33 -6.85 12.64 -3.20
N ALA A 34 -5.54 12.74 -2.98
CA ALA A 34 -4.90 13.96 -2.47
C ALA A 34 -5.05 15.17 -3.41
N LEU A 35 -5.23 14.93 -4.73
CA LEU A 35 -5.45 16.00 -5.71
C LEU A 35 -6.82 16.67 -5.57
N SER A 36 -7.81 15.98 -5.00
CA SER A 36 -9.16 16.54 -4.81
C SER A 36 -9.22 17.62 -3.73
N VAL A 37 -8.17 17.74 -2.92
CA VAL A 37 -8.06 18.75 -1.87
C VAL A 37 -7.34 19.97 -2.45
N SER A 38 -8.08 21.04 -2.79
CA SER A 38 -7.53 22.24 -3.46
C SER A 38 -7.82 23.54 -2.74
N ASP A 39 -8.93 23.65 -2.01
CA ASP A 39 -9.49 24.95 -1.57
C ASP A 39 -9.16 25.30 -0.12
N LEU A 40 -7.93 25.01 0.32
CA LEU A 40 -7.47 25.28 1.69
C LEU A 40 -6.24 26.18 1.71
N PRO A 41 -6.05 26.94 2.82
CA PRO A 41 -4.81 27.68 3.03
C PRO A 41 -3.58 26.76 2.96
N ALA A 42 -2.49 27.25 2.36
CA ALA A 42 -1.27 26.47 2.12
C ALA A 42 -0.71 25.78 3.40
N ALA A 43 -0.87 26.42 4.57
CA ALA A 43 -0.41 25.87 5.84
C ALA A 43 -1.13 24.57 6.27
N THR A 44 -2.38 24.38 5.83
CA THR A 44 -3.20 23.20 6.19
C THR A 44 -3.39 22.22 5.04
N LEU A 45 -3.10 22.68 3.82
CA LEU A 45 -3.36 21.94 2.59
C LEU A 45 -2.59 20.61 2.54
N ASP A 46 -1.29 20.65 2.83
CA ASP A 46 -0.43 19.45 2.78
C ASP A 46 -0.88 18.40 3.82
N ALA A 47 -1.20 18.81 5.04
CA ALA A 47 -1.71 17.92 6.09
C ALA A 47 -3.05 17.29 5.69
N ARG A 48 -3.95 18.05 5.07
CA ARG A 48 -5.23 17.54 4.58
C ARG A 48 -5.07 16.57 3.42
N ARG A 49 -4.16 16.82 2.50
CA ARG A 49 -3.83 15.92 1.39
C ARG A 49 -3.30 14.58 1.90
N ILE A 50 -2.40 14.60 2.90
CA ILE A 50 -1.89 13.39 3.54
C ILE A 50 -3.03 12.62 4.22
N THR A 51 -3.88 13.30 4.99
CA THR A 51 -5.03 12.67 5.66
C THR A 51 -5.99 12.06 4.64
N GLN A 52 -6.31 12.79 3.57
CA GLN A 52 -7.20 12.28 2.51
C GLN A 52 -6.60 11.04 1.85
N ALA A 53 -5.32 11.06 1.49
CA ALA A 53 -4.63 9.93 0.90
C ALA A 53 -4.66 8.69 1.81
N THR A 54 -4.28 8.86 3.08
CA THR A 54 -4.26 7.74 4.06
C THR A 54 -5.65 7.19 4.35
N THR A 55 -6.68 8.05 4.44
CA THR A 55 -8.08 7.63 4.63
C THR A 55 -8.59 6.83 3.44
N THR A 56 -8.31 7.28 2.21
CA THR A 56 -8.70 6.57 0.99
C THR A 56 -8.04 5.21 0.91
N VAL A 57 -6.73 5.12 1.18
CA VAL A 57 -5.99 3.86 1.25
C VAL A 57 -6.61 2.93 2.31
N GLY A 58 -6.87 3.47 3.51
CA GLY A 58 -7.47 2.71 4.62
C GLY A 58 -8.82 2.10 4.25
N ASN A 59 -9.71 2.89 3.63
CA ASN A 59 -11.01 2.41 3.18
C ASN A 59 -10.88 1.29 2.12
N SER A 60 -9.99 1.47 1.16
CA SER A 60 -9.73 0.48 0.11
C SER A 60 -9.13 -0.81 0.68
N LEU A 61 -8.14 -0.72 1.57
CA LEU A 61 -7.47 -1.87 2.16
C LEU A 61 -8.33 -2.60 3.19
N THR A 62 -9.15 -1.89 3.97
CA THR A 62 -10.09 -2.53 4.92
C THR A 62 -11.07 -3.43 4.17
N GLY A 63 -11.51 -3.03 2.98
CA GLY A 63 -12.36 -3.87 2.13
C GLY A 63 -11.67 -5.13 1.59
N THR A 64 -10.34 -5.09 1.43
CA THR A 64 -9.56 -6.18 0.83
C THR A 64 -8.88 -7.06 1.86
N LEU A 65 -8.27 -6.46 2.88
CA LEU A 65 -7.47 -7.14 3.91
C LEU A 65 -8.28 -7.42 5.18
N GLY A 66 -9.40 -6.73 5.39
CA GLY A 66 -10.23 -6.88 6.59
C GLY A 66 -9.45 -6.60 7.87
N SER A 67 -9.43 -7.57 8.79
CA SER A 67 -8.73 -7.48 10.08
C SER A 67 -7.20 -7.48 9.98
N HIS A 68 -6.63 -7.82 8.82
CA HIS A 68 -5.18 -7.81 8.57
C HIS A 68 -4.65 -6.43 8.17
N TYR A 69 -5.54 -5.45 7.99
CA TYR A 69 -5.12 -4.08 7.72
C TYR A 69 -4.75 -3.34 9.00
N HIS A 70 -3.56 -2.76 9.03
CA HIS A 70 -3.10 -1.88 10.10
C HIS A 70 -2.76 -0.48 9.53
N PRO A 71 -3.27 0.61 10.13
CA PRO A 71 -2.95 1.98 9.68
C PRO A 71 -1.45 2.31 9.68
N SER A 72 -0.66 1.63 10.54
CA SER A 72 0.80 1.76 10.60
C SER A 72 1.51 1.27 9.35
N ASP A 73 0.86 0.44 8.54
CA ASP A 73 1.44 -0.10 7.30
C ASP A 73 1.41 0.91 6.14
N VAL A 74 0.71 2.04 6.34
CA VAL A 74 0.54 3.09 5.34
C VAL A 74 1.27 4.35 5.76
N THR A 75 2.14 4.85 4.89
CA THR A 75 2.86 6.11 5.08
C THR A 75 2.61 7.01 3.88
N ALA A 76 2.20 8.25 4.13
CA ALA A 76 2.09 9.28 3.11
C ALA A 76 2.96 10.48 3.48
N SER A 77 3.69 11.01 2.52
CA SER A 77 4.54 12.19 2.69
C SER A 77 4.49 13.09 1.47
N ILE A 78 4.68 14.39 1.69
CA ILE A 78 4.78 15.39 0.62
C ILE A 78 6.18 15.97 0.66
N ALA A 79 6.87 15.93 -0.48
CA ALA A 79 8.21 16.48 -0.67
C ALA A 79 8.39 16.97 -2.11
N GLY A 80 9.54 17.54 -2.44
CA GLY A 80 9.90 17.84 -3.83
C GLY A 80 9.95 16.58 -4.69
N CYS A 81 9.53 16.68 -5.95
CA CYS A 81 9.37 15.51 -6.83
C CYS A 81 10.69 14.81 -7.14
N ASP A 82 11.72 15.57 -7.53
CA ASP A 82 13.02 15.04 -7.92
C ASP A 82 14.09 15.23 -6.83
N SER A 83 13.93 16.29 -6.01
CA SER A 83 14.78 16.56 -4.85
C SER A 83 13.99 17.31 -3.79
N PRO A 84 14.43 17.29 -2.51
CA PRO A 84 13.75 18.06 -1.45
C PRO A 84 13.66 19.56 -1.70
N ALA A 85 14.54 20.10 -2.55
CA ALA A 85 14.60 21.51 -2.95
C ALA A 85 13.79 21.84 -4.21
N ASP A 86 13.11 20.85 -4.82
CA ASP A 86 12.29 21.07 -6.01
C ASP A 86 11.09 21.97 -5.65
N THR A 87 10.76 22.89 -6.57
CA THR A 87 9.58 23.76 -6.48
C THR A 87 8.28 23.00 -6.68
N HIS A 88 8.33 21.86 -7.35
CA HIS A 88 7.19 20.99 -7.56
C HIS A 88 7.04 19.98 -6.44
N LYS A 89 5.89 19.98 -5.80
CA LYS A 89 5.58 19.02 -4.74
C LYS A 89 4.98 17.73 -5.30
N CYS A 90 5.39 16.62 -4.74
CA CYS A 90 4.80 15.30 -4.97
C CYS A 90 4.31 14.68 -3.66
N ILE A 91 3.17 14.00 -3.71
CA ILE A 91 2.75 13.11 -2.64
C ILE A 91 3.26 11.71 -2.95
N THR A 92 3.91 11.12 -1.97
CA THR A 92 4.38 9.72 -2.01
C THR A 92 3.59 8.91 -1.00
N VAL A 93 2.86 7.93 -1.47
CA VAL A 93 2.13 6.97 -0.63
C VAL A 93 2.85 5.64 -0.69
N THR A 94 3.32 5.16 0.45
CA THR A 94 4.00 3.87 0.59
C THR A 94 3.18 2.97 1.49
N ILE A 95 2.95 1.74 1.06
CA ILE A 95 2.30 0.69 1.82
C ILE A 95 3.28 -0.46 1.99
N VAL A 96 3.48 -0.90 3.24
CA VAL A 96 4.35 -2.02 3.59
C VAL A 96 3.52 -3.04 4.36
N TYR A 97 3.11 -4.10 3.71
CA TYR A 97 2.32 -5.17 4.34
C TYR A 97 3.24 -6.30 4.81
N PRO A 98 3.24 -6.65 6.13
CA PRO A 98 4.14 -7.64 6.69
C PRO A 98 3.61 -9.06 6.47
N TRP A 99 3.66 -9.57 5.23
CA TRP A 99 3.10 -10.85 4.83
C TRP A 99 3.52 -12.02 5.71
N GLN A 100 4.77 -12.07 6.14
CA GLN A 100 5.30 -13.22 6.88
C GLN A 100 4.84 -13.27 8.34
N SER A 101 4.62 -12.11 8.96
CA SER A 101 4.14 -12.01 10.35
C SER A 101 2.62 -11.98 10.46
N ASP A 102 1.92 -11.55 9.40
CA ASP A 102 0.45 -11.53 9.35
C ASP A 102 -0.06 -12.06 7.99
N PRO A 103 0.12 -13.35 7.70
CA PRO A 103 -0.30 -13.94 6.44
C PRO A 103 -1.82 -14.08 6.38
N ILE A 104 -2.43 -13.68 5.25
CA ILE A 104 -3.89 -13.84 5.00
C ILE A 104 -4.29 -15.31 4.95
N VAL A 105 -3.37 -16.20 4.59
CA VAL A 105 -3.57 -17.65 4.56
C VAL A 105 -2.48 -18.35 5.36
N PRO A 106 -2.80 -19.45 6.07
CA PRO A 106 -1.80 -20.20 6.82
C PRO A 106 -0.66 -20.66 5.90
N LEU A 107 0.58 -20.37 6.28
CA LEU A 107 1.75 -20.84 5.53
C LEU A 107 2.07 -22.28 5.95
N ALA A 108 2.12 -23.19 4.98
CA ALA A 108 2.58 -24.55 5.23
C ALA A 108 4.08 -24.56 5.62
N PRO A 109 4.55 -25.54 6.42
CA PRO A 109 5.94 -25.66 6.80
C PRO A 109 6.88 -25.64 5.56
N GLY A 110 7.87 -24.74 5.56
CA GLY A 110 8.82 -24.57 4.47
C GLY A 110 8.43 -23.53 3.40
N MET A 111 7.18 -23.08 3.34
CA MET A 111 6.74 -22.08 2.36
C MET A 111 7.23 -20.67 2.67
N GLY A 112 7.60 -20.38 3.92
CA GLY A 112 8.18 -19.09 4.29
C GLY A 112 9.48 -18.74 3.57
N LEU A 113 10.17 -19.73 2.99
CA LEU A 113 11.35 -19.50 2.15
C LEU A 113 11.01 -19.07 0.70
N ALA A 114 9.80 -19.38 0.25
CA ALA A 114 9.34 -19.09 -1.11
C ALA A 114 8.44 -17.85 -1.20
N THR A 115 7.95 -17.34 -0.07
CA THR A 115 7.09 -16.16 0.00
C THR A 115 7.88 -14.92 0.45
N PRO A 116 7.52 -13.71 -0.01
CA PRO A 116 8.20 -12.49 0.43
C PRO A 116 7.93 -12.22 1.92
N ASN A 117 8.89 -11.64 2.62
CA ASN A 117 8.73 -11.23 4.01
C ASN A 117 7.69 -10.10 4.13
N THR A 118 7.77 -9.15 3.21
CA THR A 118 6.89 -7.98 3.14
C THR A 118 6.46 -7.74 1.70
N ILE A 119 5.24 -7.26 1.53
CA ILE A 119 4.76 -6.75 0.25
C ILE A 119 4.79 -5.23 0.33
N ARG A 120 5.63 -4.60 -0.48
CA ARG A 120 5.79 -3.15 -0.53
C ARG A 120 5.35 -2.59 -1.86
N THR A 121 4.66 -1.46 -1.82
CA THR A 121 4.34 -0.65 -2.98
C THR A 121 4.47 0.83 -2.67
N THR A 122 4.78 1.62 -3.68
CA THR A 122 4.89 3.08 -3.58
C THR A 122 4.22 3.70 -4.79
N ALA A 123 3.36 4.67 -4.55
CA ALA A 123 2.74 5.50 -5.59
C ALA A 123 3.16 6.95 -5.38
N VAL A 124 3.51 7.63 -6.46
CA VAL A 124 3.93 9.04 -6.45
C VAL A 124 3.05 9.82 -7.41
N VAL A 125 2.48 10.92 -6.93
CA VAL A 125 1.66 11.82 -7.75
C VAL A 125 2.11 13.26 -7.53
N ARG A 126 2.30 13.99 -8.65
CA ARG A 126 2.65 15.41 -8.61
C ARG A 126 1.45 16.25 -8.21
N LEU A 127 1.67 17.15 -7.26
CA LEU A 127 0.70 18.13 -6.79
C LEU A 127 0.88 19.43 -7.56
N ASN A 128 -0.21 20.02 -7.98
CA ASN A 128 -0.22 21.35 -8.60
C ASN A 128 -0.46 22.43 -7.55
#